data_a37179b5af12e0faca6e025978863543
#
_entry.id   a37179b5af12e0faca6e025978863543
#
_cell.length_a   1.000
_cell.length_b   1.000
_cell.length_c   1.000
_cell.angle_alpha   90.00
_cell.angle_beta   90.00
_cell.angle_gamma   90.00
#
_symmetry.space_group_name_H-M   'P 1'
#
loop_
_entity.id
_entity.type
_entity.pdbx_description
1 polymer ?
#
loop_
_entity_poly.entity_id
_entity_poly.type
_entity_poly.pdbx_seq_one_letter_code
_entity_poly.pdbx_strand_id
1 'polypeptide(L)'
;MSTASADLIWQITRAQNSYLVKRSTGGAPQFSRDPLNLMNINSRKYAGFVNDKAVGVLPNQEGGVTVISKKVGSANKPASSRHTVTYGRNKTARKTSKAIANQVAKNGYRADLRKAAVARASLIRRSQRAVKADPEQKLRGNAAKKAAPKE
;
A
#
# COMPACT_ATOMS: atom_id res chain seq x y z
N MET A 1 -10.47 -19.41 20.66
CA MET A 1 -11.27 -18.33 20.01
C MET A 1 -10.93 -17.04 20.71
N SER A 2 -10.70 -15.95 20.01
CA SER A 2 -10.53 -14.64 20.65
C SER A 2 -11.88 -14.21 21.22
N THR A 3 -11.95 -14.04 22.52
CA THR A 3 -13.17 -13.61 23.23
C THR A 3 -13.37 -12.09 23.18
N ALA A 4 -12.34 -11.34 22.76
CA ALA A 4 -12.38 -9.88 22.68
C ALA A 4 -12.88 -9.42 21.30
N SER A 5 -13.81 -8.47 21.28
CA SER A 5 -14.27 -7.86 20.04
C SER A 5 -13.18 -7.02 19.40
N ALA A 6 -13.16 -6.96 18.05
CA ALA A 6 -12.20 -6.13 17.31
C ALA A 6 -12.31 -4.63 17.67
N ASP A 7 -13.49 -4.17 18.06
CA ASP A 7 -13.70 -2.78 18.48
C ASP A 7 -13.08 -2.48 19.82
N LEU A 8 -13.19 -3.42 20.78
CA LEU A 8 -12.50 -3.30 22.06
C LEU A 8 -10.98 -3.27 21.89
N ILE A 9 -10.43 -4.18 21.07
CA ILE A 9 -9.00 -4.22 20.77
C ILE A 9 -8.56 -2.89 20.15
N TRP A 10 -9.35 -2.31 19.23
CA TRP A 10 -9.06 -1.01 18.64
C TRP A 10 -9.05 0.11 19.68
N GLN A 11 -10.03 0.19 20.56
CA GLN A 11 -10.08 1.24 21.59
C GLN A 11 -8.85 1.20 22.51
N ILE A 12 -8.39 0.02 22.88
CA ILE A 12 -7.21 -0.15 23.71
C ILE A 12 -5.93 0.23 22.94
N THR A 13 -5.80 -0.19 21.67
CA THR A 13 -4.53 -0.10 20.92
C THR A 13 -4.41 1.17 20.08
N ARG A 14 -5.49 1.91 19.83
CA ARG A 14 -5.49 3.07 18.91
C ARG A 14 -4.47 4.14 19.26
N ALA A 15 -4.22 4.38 20.54
CA ALA A 15 -3.30 5.41 21.02
C ALA A 15 -1.86 4.94 21.16
N GLN A 16 -1.66 3.62 21.31
CA GLN A 16 -0.36 2.99 21.53
C GLN A 16 -0.31 1.60 20.88
N ASN A 17 0.44 1.48 19.81
CA ASN A 17 0.76 0.21 19.18
C ASN A 17 2.11 0.31 18.46
N SER A 18 2.76 -0.83 18.19
CA SER A 18 4.08 -0.90 17.57
C SER A 18 4.14 -0.35 16.14
N TYR A 19 3.00 -0.27 15.45
CA TYR A 19 2.92 0.24 14.08
C TYR A 19 2.69 1.74 14.00
N LEU A 20 2.36 2.39 15.13
CA LEU A 20 1.96 3.79 15.15
C LEU A 20 3.16 4.73 14.92
N VAL A 21 3.01 5.65 13.98
CA VAL A 21 3.95 6.73 13.71
C VAL A 21 3.23 8.06 13.89
N LYS A 22 3.68 8.84 14.88
CA LYS A 22 3.14 10.17 15.17
C LYS A 22 4.06 11.25 14.59
N ARG A 23 3.49 12.33 14.05
CA ARG A 23 4.21 13.55 13.68
C ARG A 23 3.70 14.69 14.56
N SER A 24 4.62 15.54 15.00
CA SER A 24 4.29 16.75 15.80
C SER A 24 3.85 17.94 14.94
N THR A 25 4.29 17.97 13.67
CA THR A 25 4.02 19.06 12.72
C THR A 25 2.86 18.74 11.78
N GLY A 26 2.25 19.75 11.19
CA GLY A 26 1.22 19.57 10.14
C GLY A 26 -0.11 19.01 10.66
N GLY A 27 -0.57 19.44 11.84
CA GLY A 27 -1.83 18.97 12.43
C GLY A 27 -1.73 17.62 13.14
N ALA A 28 -0.51 17.21 13.50
CA ALA A 28 -0.22 15.96 14.24
C ALA A 28 -0.85 14.69 13.63
N PRO A 29 -0.70 14.44 12.32
CA PRO A 29 -1.28 13.25 11.69
C PRO A 29 -0.67 11.98 12.26
N GLN A 30 -1.50 10.94 12.37
CA GLN A 30 -1.08 9.62 12.82
C GLN A 30 -1.05 8.65 11.65
N PHE A 31 0.10 8.05 11.44
CA PHE A 31 0.32 7.05 10.40
C PHE A 31 0.52 5.65 10.99
N SER A 32 0.43 4.63 10.16
CA SER A 32 0.66 3.24 10.53
C SER A 32 1.64 2.56 9.58
N ARG A 33 2.56 1.76 10.13
CA ARG A 33 3.50 0.89 9.39
C ARG A 33 3.00 -0.54 9.24
N ASP A 34 1.75 -0.82 9.60
CA ASP A 34 1.18 -2.17 9.49
C ASP A 34 1.21 -2.64 8.02
N PRO A 35 1.82 -3.80 7.70
CA PRO A 35 1.84 -4.37 6.34
C PRO A 35 0.46 -4.61 5.75
N LEU A 36 -0.56 -4.80 6.59
CA LEU A 36 -1.94 -4.98 6.19
C LEU A 36 -2.76 -3.67 6.16
N ASN A 37 -2.08 -2.52 6.23
CA ASN A 37 -2.70 -1.20 6.12
C ASN A 37 -2.48 -0.64 4.72
N LEU A 38 -3.53 -0.48 3.94
CA LEU A 38 -3.45 -0.03 2.54
C LEU A 38 -3.13 1.45 2.39
N MET A 39 -3.53 2.29 3.35
CA MET A 39 -3.37 3.74 3.26
C MET A 39 -2.28 4.28 4.18
N ASN A 40 -1.68 3.43 5.01
CA ASN A 40 -0.71 3.80 6.05
C ASN A 40 -1.25 4.83 7.06
N ILE A 41 -2.57 4.91 7.23
CA ILE A 41 -3.25 5.81 8.16
C ILE A 41 -3.67 5.02 9.40
N ASN A 42 -3.46 5.58 10.60
CA ASN A 42 -3.93 4.98 11.84
C ASN A 42 -5.44 5.19 11.97
N SER A 43 -6.22 4.26 11.46
CA SER A 43 -7.68 4.28 11.55
C SER A 43 -8.25 2.88 11.70
N ARG A 44 -9.42 2.79 12.35
CA ARG A 44 -10.13 1.52 12.58
C ARG A 44 -10.35 0.72 11.30
N LYS A 45 -10.70 1.41 10.20
CA LYS A 45 -10.97 0.79 8.89
C LYS A 45 -9.73 0.10 8.31
N TYR A 46 -8.56 0.74 8.42
CA TYR A 46 -7.31 0.28 7.81
C TYR A 46 -6.41 -0.49 8.77
N ALA A 47 -6.75 -0.59 10.06
CA ALA A 47 -5.96 -1.33 11.05
C ALA A 47 -6.03 -2.84 10.79
N GLY A 48 -5.09 -3.36 10.01
CA GLY A 48 -5.05 -4.77 9.62
C GLY A 48 -4.78 -5.71 10.77
N PHE A 49 -4.04 -5.28 11.78
CA PHE A 49 -3.76 -6.08 12.96
C PHE A 49 -5.00 -6.32 13.84
N VAL A 50 -5.96 -5.39 13.82
CA VAL A 50 -7.21 -5.49 14.59
C VAL A 50 -8.30 -6.25 13.84
N ASN A 51 -8.45 -5.97 12.53
CA ASN A 51 -9.53 -6.54 11.74
C ASN A 51 -9.31 -8.03 11.44
N ASP A 52 -10.35 -8.84 11.55
CA ASP A 52 -10.32 -10.28 11.20
C ASP A 52 -10.08 -10.49 9.72
N LYS A 53 -10.68 -9.64 8.88
CA LYS A 53 -10.46 -9.60 7.44
C LYS A 53 -9.63 -8.37 7.10
N ALA A 54 -8.41 -8.54 6.61
CA ALA A 54 -7.52 -7.46 6.23
C ALA A 54 -6.75 -7.81 4.95
N VAL A 55 -6.45 -6.79 4.17
CA VAL A 55 -5.68 -6.90 2.92
C VAL A 55 -4.49 -5.96 2.98
N GLY A 56 -3.33 -6.47 2.64
CA GLY A 56 -2.11 -5.70 2.41
C GLY A 56 -1.64 -5.85 0.97
N VAL A 57 -1.03 -4.82 0.43
CA VAL A 57 -0.39 -4.84 -0.90
C VAL A 57 1.03 -4.32 -0.73
N LEU A 58 2.00 -5.16 -1.04
CA LEU A 58 3.42 -4.90 -0.86
C LEU A 58 4.16 -5.00 -2.21
N PRO A 59 5.29 -4.30 -2.37
CA PRO A 59 6.15 -4.52 -3.53
C PRO A 59 6.79 -5.92 -3.45
N ASN A 60 6.93 -6.57 -4.59
CA ASN A 60 7.73 -7.78 -4.71
C ASN A 60 9.17 -7.42 -5.08
N GLN A 61 10.15 -8.16 -4.57
CA GLN A 61 11.58 -7.93 -4.82
C GLN A 61 11.95 -8.06 -6.31
N GLU A 62 11.37 -9.03 -6.99
CA GLU A 62 11.58 -9.27 -8.43
C GLU A 62 10.72 -8.34 -9.33
N GLY A 63 10.06 -7.37 -8.73
CA GLY A 63 9.10 -6.49 -9.40
C GLY A 63 7.68 -7.06 -9.41
N GLY A 64 6.72 -6.16 -9.56
CA GLY A 64 5.30 -6.49 -9.41
C GLY A 64 4.79 -6.27 -7.99
N VAL A 65 3.70 -6.91 -7.62
CA VAL A 65 3.03 -6.71 -6.33
C VAL A 65 2.65 -8.03 -5.68
N THR A 66 2.80 -8.08 -4.37
CA THR A 66 2.34 -9.19 -3.52
C THR A 66 1.14 -8.74 -2.72
N VAL A 67 0.06 -9.48 -2.81
CA VAL A 67 -1.19 -9.25 -2.06
C VAL A 67 -1.28 -10.25 -0.93
N ILE A 68 -1.45 -9.75 0.28
CA ILE A 68 -1.58 -10.54 1.50
C ILE A 68 -2.99 -10.34 2.04
N SER A 69 -3.70 -11.43 2.32
CA SER A 69 -5.01 -11.40 2.99
C SER A 69 -5.03 -12.29 4.21
N LYS A 70 -5.76 -11.90 5.25
CA LYS A 70 -5.97 -12.72 6.44
C LYS A 70 -6.98 -13.84 6.16
N LYS A 71 -6.72 -15.02 6.69
CA LYS A 71 -7.69 -16.12 6.70
C LYS A 71 -8.57 -16.01 7.95
N VAL A 72 -9.87 -15.96 7.76
CA VAL A 72 -10.83 -15.99 8.86
C VAL A 72 -10.73 -17.35 9.59
N GLY A 73 -10.77 -17.35 10.91
CA GLY A 73 -10.69 -18.57 11.72
C GLY A 73 -9.27 -19.05 12.05
N SER A 74 -8.23 -18.41 11.53
CA SER A 74 -6.83 -18.78 11.80
C SER A 74 -6.09 -17.74 12.67
N ALA A 75 -6.82 -16.99 13.51
CA ALA A 75 -6.25 -15.91 14.33
C ALA A 75 -5.13 -16.38 15.26
N ASN A 76 -5.26 -17.59 15.84
CA ASN A 76 -4.29 -18.17 16.76
C ASN A 76 -3.14 -18.93 16.07
N LYS A 77 -3.10 -18.92 14.72
CA LYS A 77 -2.07 -19.61 13.94
C LYS A 77 -1.33 -18.58 13.06
N PRO A 78 -0.43 -17.76 13.59
CA PRO A 78 0.15 -16.63 12.87
C PRO A 78 0.88 -17.03 11.60
N ALA A 79 1.57 -18.16 11.55
CA ALA A 79 2.27 -18.65 10.37
C ALA A 79 1.31 -19.00 9.22
N SER A 80 0.16 -19.58 9.49
CA SER A 80 -0.83 -20.01 8.48
C SER A 80 -2.00 -19.04 8.29
N SER A 81 -2.06 -17.97 9.10
CA SER A 81 -3.16 -16.99 9.10
C SER A 81 -3.22 -16.11 7.86
N ARG A 82 -2.18 -16.13 7.01
CA ARG A 82 -2.06 -15.28 5.84
C ARG A 82 -2.16 -16.10 4.56
N HIS A 83 -2.84 -15.54 3.58
CA HIS A 83 -2.86 -16.03 2.21
C HIS A 83 -2.15 -15.00 1.34
N THR A 84 -1.08 -15.42 0.66
CA THR A 84 -0.22 -14.54 -0.13
C THR A 84 -0.33 -14.90 -1.61
N VAL A 85 -0.56 -13.91 -2.45
CA VAL A 85 -0.62 -14.05 -3.91
C VAL A 85 0.33 -13.05 -4.54
N THR A 86 1.25 -13.51 -5.37
CA THR A 86 2.21 -12.66 -6.06
C THR A 86 1.81 -12.46 -7.52
N TYR A 87 1.82 -11.21 -7.95
CA TYR A 87 1.62 -10.80 -9.33
C TYR A 87 2.93 -10.23 -9.86
N GLY A 88 3.63 -11.00 -10.67
CA GLY A 88 4.93 -10.65 -11.23
C GLY A 88 4.90 -9.41 -12.14
N ARG A 89 6.11 -8.91 -12.47
CA ARG A 89 6.33 -7.74 -13.32
C ARG A 89 5.69 -7.88 -14.71
N ASN A 90 5.74 -9.08 -15.29
CA ASN A 90 5.28 -9.38 -16.66
C ASN A 90 3.74 -9.32 -16.80
N LYS A 91 3.00 -9.42 -15.70
CA LYS A 91 1.54 -9.31 -15.73
C LYS A 91 1.12 -7.87 -15.96
N THR A 92 0.22 -7.64 -16.93
CA THR A 92 -0.21 -6.26 -17.25
C THR A 92 -0.90 -5.59 -16.06
N ALA A 93 -0.76 -4.26 -15.95
CA ALA A 93 -1.36 -3.50 -14.85
C ALA A 93 -2.89 -3.67 -14.77
N ARG A 94 -3.58 -3.73 -15.94
CA ARG A 94 -5.03 -3.96 -16.00
C ARG A 94 -5.43 -5.31 -15.43
N LYS A 95 -4.73 -6.39 -15.83
CA LYS A 95 -4.98 -7.75 -15.32
C LYS A 95 -4.68 -7.85 -13.83
N THR A 96 -3.60 -7.22 -13.36
CA THR A 96 -3.25 -7.16 -11.93
C THR A 96 -4.34 -6.43 -11.13
N SER A 97 -4.77 -5.24 -11.57
CA SER A 97 -5.82 -4.46 -10.91
C SER A 97 -7.15 -5.20 -10.86
N LYS A 98 -7.55 -5.87 -11.95
CA LYS A 98 -8.76 -6.71 -12.00
C LYS A 98 -8.68 -7.88 -11.02
N ALA A 99 -7.52 -8.56 -10.96
CA ALA A 99 -7.31 -9.68 -10.04
C ALA A 99 -7.38 -9.24 -8.57
N ILE A 100 -6.74 -8.13 -8.22
CA ILE A 100 -6.78 -7.54 -6.88
C ILE A 100 -8.21 -7.13 -6.51
N ALA A 101 -8.91 -6.42 -7.41
CA ALA A 101 -10.29 -6.02 -7.18
C ALA A 101 -11.22 -7.22 -6.93
N ASN A 102 -11.04 -8.30 -7.70
CA ASN A 102 -11.80 -9.54 -7.52
C ASN A 102 -11.46 -10.22 -6.18
N GLN A 103 -10.18 -10.32 -5.83
CA GLN A 103 -9.75 -10.93 -4.57
C GLN A 103 -10.32 -10.20 -3.34
N VAL A 104 -10.41 -8.87 -3.41
CA VAL A 104 -10.86 -8.04 -2.28
C VAL A 104 -12.39 -7.94 -2.21
N ALA A 105 -13.07 -7.84 -3.35
CA ALA A 105 -14.48 -7.46 -3.38
C ALA A 105 -15.44 -8.55 -3.87
N LYS A 106 -15.05 -9.41 -4.81
CA LYS A 106 -15.99 -10.33 -5.49
C LYS A 106 -16.71 -11.29 -4.52
N ASN A 107 -16.02 -11.76 -3.49
CA ASN A 107 -16.57 -12.72 -2.52
C ASN A 107 -17.04 -12.04 -1.23
N GLY A 108 -17.31 -10.74 -1.25
CA GLY A 108 -17.72 -9.99 -0.06
C GLY A 108 -16.66 -9.98 1.06
N TYR A 109 -15.37 -10.19 0.70
CA TYR A 109 -14.32 -10.26 1.71
C TYR A 109 -14.15 -8.91 2.43
N ARG A 110 -13.74 -7.85 1.71
CA ARG A 110 -13.62 -6.46 2.17
C ARG A 110 -13.87 -5.50 1.00
N ALA A 111 -15.09 -5.45 0.53
CA ALA A 111 -15.47 -4.62 -0.63
C ALA A 111 -15.16 -3.12 -0.43
N ASP A 112 -15.20 -2.66 0.81
CA ASP A 112 -14.84 -1.29 1.24
C ASP A 112 -13.40 -0.91 0.93
N LEU A 113 -12.48 -1.89 0.86
CA LEU A 113 -11.06 -1.68 0.60
C LEU A 113 -10.67 -1.77 -0.89
N ARG A 114 -11.61 -2.08 -1.79
CA ARG A 114 -11.34 -2.27 -3.22
C ARG A 114 -10.57 -1.10 -3.84
N LYS A 115 -11.06 0.13 -3.64
CA LYS A 115 -10.42 1.34 -4.20
C LYS A 115 -9.00 1.52 -3.66
N ALA A 116 -8.81 1.39 -2.36
CA ALA A 116 -7.52 1.55 -1.70
C ALA A 116 -6.50 0.48 -2.15
N ALA A 117 -6.92 -0.78 -2.29
CA ALA A 117 -6.05 -1.87 -2.72
C ALA A 117 -5.56 -1.69 -4.16
N VAL A 118 -6.45 -1.32 -5.08
CA VAL A 118 -6.09 -1.05 -6.49
C VAL A 118 -5.20 0.19 -6.61
N ALA A 119 -5.50 1.26 -5.89
CA ALA A 119 -4.68 2.47 -5.88
C ALA A 119 -3.26 2.19 -5.38
N ARG A 120 -3.11 1.48 -4.26
CA ARG A 120 -1.80 1.10 -3.72
C ARG A 120 -1.00 0.23 -4.70
N ALA A 121 -1.63 -0.77 -5.31
CA ALA A 121 -0.99 -1.61 -6.33
C ALA A 121 -0.51 -0.79 -7.54
N SER A 122 -1.31 0.17 -7.98
CA SER A 122 -0.96 1.08 -9.08
C SER A 122 0.25 1.95 -8.73
N LEU A 123 0.30 2.52 -7.53
CA LEU A 123 1.42 3.34 -7.04
C LEU A 123 2.71 2.51 -6.93
N ILE A 124 2.64 1.30 -6.38
CA ILE A 124 3.81 0.40 -6.30
C ILE A 124 4.33 0.09 -7.69
N ARG A 125 3.47 -0.28 -8.65
CA ARG A 125 3.89 -0.55 -10.03
C ARG A 125 4.45 0.68 -10.73
N ARG A 126 3.95 1.87 -10.41
CA ARG A 126 4.49 3.13 -10.93
C ARG A 126 5.89 3.40 -10.39
N SER A 127 6.13 3.17 -9.10
CA SER A 127 7.44 3.38 -8.48
C SER A 127 8.53 2.41 -8.99
N GLN A 128 8.11 1.24 -9.51
CA GLN A 128 9.03 0.25 -10.09
C GLN A 128 9.42 0.52 -11.55
N ARG A 129 8.87 1.56 -12.18
CA ARG A 129 9.27 1.94 -13.54
C ARG A 129 10.59 2.70 -13.50
N ALA A 130 11.41 2.50 -14.52
CA ALA A 130 12.60 3.31 -14.72
C ALA A 130 12.21 4.79 -14.82
N VAL A 131 12.93 5.63 -14.11
CA VAL A 131 12.80 7.07 -14.20
C VAL A 131 13.40 7.51 -15.54
N LYS A 132 12.66 8.28 -16.32
CA LYS A 132 13.20 8.87 -17.55
C LYS A 132 14.23 9.92 -17.17
N ALA A 133 15.29 10.00 -17.96
CA ALA A 133 16.25 11.11 -17.84
C ALA A 133 15.53 12.46 -18.00
N ASP A 134 15.96 13.43 -17.22
CA ASP A 134 15.44 14.77 -17.37
C ASP A 134 15.77 15.31 -18.76
N PRO A 135 14.83 16.00 -19.42
CA PRO A 135 15.11 16.62 -20.70
C PRO A 135 16.22 17.67 -20.56
N GLU A 136 17.09 17.76 -21.56
CA GLU A 136 18.13 18.79 -21.60
C GLU A 136 17.51 20.17 -21.44
N GLN A 137 18.14 20.99 -20.61
CA GLN A 137 17.68 22.36 -20.41
C GLN A 137 17.87 23.15 -21.72
N LYS A 138 16.75 23.57 -22.30
CA LYS A 138 16.78 24.48 -23.45
C LYS A 138 17.23 25.87 -22.99
N LEU A 139 18.45 26.23 -23.30
CA LEU A 139 18.96 27.56 -23.03
C LEU A 139 18.17 28.62 -23.84
N ARG A 140 17.78 29.69 -23.18
CA ARG A 140 17.00 30.78 -23.79
C ARG A 140 17.66 32.13 -23.49
N GLY A 141 17.45 33.10 -24.38
CA GLY A 141 17.96 34.48 -24.20
C GLY A 141 19.48 34.54 -24.15
N ASN A 142 20.04 35.32 -23.24
CA ASN A 142 21.47 35.53 -23.13
C ASN A 142 22.30 34.29 -22.82
N ALA A 143 21.71 33.28 -22.13
CA ALA A 143 22.37 32.00 -21.87
C ALA A 143 22.60 31.21 -23.18
N ALA A 144 21.64 31.23 -24.09
CA ALA A 144 21.78 30.61 -25.42
C ALA A 144 22.83 31.28 -26.25
N LYS A 145 22.91 32.64 -26.22
CA LYS A 145 23.94 33.43 -26.94
C LYS A 145 25.35 33.15 -26.43
N LYS A 146 25.52 32.93 -25.10
CA LYS A 146 26.83 32.59 -24.52
C LYS A 146 27.28 31.17 -24.82
N ALA A 147 26.32 30.23 -24.97
CA ALA A 147 26.62 28.84 -25.29
C ALA A 147 26.81 28.55 -26.77
N ALA A 148 26.47 29.51 -27.67
CA ALA A 148 26.77 29.40 -29.09
C ALA A 148 28.29 29.44 -29.33
N PRO A 149 28.85 28.54 -30.15
CA PRO A 149 30.26 28.58 -30.50
C PRO A 149 30.57 29.95 -31.15
N LYS A 150 31.60 30.60 -30.67
CA LYS A 150 32.15 31.80 -31.35
C LYS A 150 32.87 31.30 -32.59
N GLU A 151 32.35 31.60 -33.76
CA GLU A 151 33.06 31.48 -35.03
C GLU A 151 34.28 32.39 -35.07
#